data_51756d1e0ece1398f71107aab08dc94b
#
_entry.id   51756d1e0ece1398f71107aab08dc94b
#
_cell.length_a   1.000
_cell.length_b   1.000
_cell.length_c   1.000
_cell.angle_alpha   90.00
_cell.angle_beta   90.00
_cell.angle_gamma   90.00
#
_symmetry.space_group_name_H-M   'P 1'
#
loop_
_entity.id
_entity.type
_entity.pdbx_description
1 polymer ?
#
loop_
_entity_poly.entity_id
_entity_poly.type
_entity_poly.pdbx_seq_one_letter_code
_entity_poly.pdbx_strand_id
1 'polypeptide(L)'
;MLKYHEQPDTVGAEKPRAYFVPFASGQARSERREDSRLFRSLNGKWKIRAYESVLDAENFLSDEPEADIDVPSCVQYYGYDHFQYTNDRYPFMYDPPRVPLRNHAYHYCRYFDAEAVGEVKKVYA
;
A
#
# COMPACT_ATOMS: atom_id res chain seq x y z
N MET A 1 -14.83 -8.95 17.81
CA MET A 1 -15.30 -8.17 16.66
C MET A 1 -14.34 -7.01 16.49
N LEU A 2 -13.71 -6.89 15.36
CA LEU A 2 -12.63 -5.91 15.18
C LEU A 2 -13.17 -4.50 15.04
N LYS A 3 -12.58 -3.59 15.78
CA LYS A 3 -12.95 -2.17 15.78
C LYS A 3 -12.86 -1.49 14.42
N TYR A 4 -12.03 -2.01 13.49
CA TYR A 4 -11.89 -1.40 12.17
C TYR A 4 -13.15 -1.54 11.29
N HIS A 5 -14.07 -2.47 11.60
CA HIS A 5 -15.39 -2.54 10.97
C HIS A 5 -16.29 -1.36 11.33
N GLU A 6 -15.97 -0.67 12.40
CA GLU A 6 -16.79 0.40 12.97
C GLU A 6 -16.14 1.78 12.83
N GLN A 7 -14.84 1.82 12.50
CA GLN A 7 -14.09 3.06 12.38
C GLN A 7 -13.68 3.31 10.92
N PRO A 8 -14.17 4.37 10.31
CA PRO A 8 -13.68 4.75 9.00
C PRO A 8 -12.24 5.24 9.06
N ASP A 9 -11.50 4.88 8.15
CA ASP A 9 -10.34 5.27 7.34
C ASP A 9 -9.33 6.30 7.89
N THR A 10 -9.47 6.87 9.06
CA THR A 10 -8.68 8.04 9.47
C THR A 10 -7.71 7.80 10.62
N VAL A 11 -7.58 6.58 11.11
CA VAL A 11 -6.63 6.28 12.19
C VAL A 11 -5.21 6.34 11.65
N GLY A 12 -4.42 7.29 12.17
CA GLY A 12 -3.04 7.49 11.73
C GLY A 12 -2.88 8.23 10.39
N ALA A 13 -3.98 8.61 9.73
CA ALA A 13 -3.94 9.35 8.48
C ALA A 13 -3.83 10.86 8.69
N GLU A 14 -3.08 11.54 7.84
CA GLU A 14 -3.09 13.01 7.78
C GLU A 14 -4.34 13.51 7.02
N LYS A 15 -4.66 14.79 7.21
CA LYS A 15 -5.76 15.42 6.45
C LYS A 15 -5.48 15.33 4.95
N PRO A 16 -6.52 15.07 4.13
CA PRO A 16 -6.38 15.05 2.68
C PRO A 16 -5.76 16.34 2.16
N ARG A 17 -4.88 16.21 1.20
CA ARG A 17 -4.21 17.34 0.54
C ARG A 17 -3.95 17.02 -0.93
N ALA A 18 -3.69 18.06 -1.73
CA ALA A 18 -3.31 17.86 -3.13
C ALA A 18 -1.96 17.15 -3.22
N TYR A 19 -1.86 16.24 -4.19
CA TYR A 19 -0.60 15.58 -4.53
C TYR A 19 0.38 16.58 -5.17
N PHE A 20 1.62 16.52 -4.75
CA PHE A 20 2.71 17.27 -5.37
C PHE A 20 4.05 16.55 -5.13
N VAL A 21 5.01 16.79 -6.01
CA VAL A 21 6.39 16.38 -5.82
C VAL A 21 7.23 17.62 -5.56
N PRO A 22 7.87 17.74 -4.38
CA PRO A 22 8.73 18.87 -4.10
C PRO A 22 10.04 18.75 -4.89
N PHE A 23 10.64 19.88 -5.22
CA PHE A 23 12.00 19.97 -5.77
C PHE A 23 12.92 20.61 -4.74
N ALA A 24 14.17 20.15 -4.68
CA ALA A 24 15.14 20.71 -3.76
C ALA A 24 15.43 22.17 -4.10
N SER A 25 15.80 22.97 -3.07
CA SER A 25 16.20 24.36 -3.27
C SER A 25 17.34 24.45 -4.28
N GLY A 26 17.23 25.37 -5.24
CA GLY A 26 18.20 25.54 -6.33
C GLY A 26 18.12 24.50 -7.44
N GLN A 27 17.25 23.52 -7.34
CA GLN A 27 17.02 22.56 -8.42
C GLN A 27 16.04 23.14 -9.45
N ALA A 28 16.36 23.01 -10.74
CA ALA A 28 15.43 23.37 -11.82
C ALA A 28 14.17 22.50 -11.74
N ARG A 29 13.01 23.11 -11.93
CA ARG A 29 11.74 22.38 -12.00
C ARG A 29 11.63 21.61 -13.30
N SER A 30 11.02 20.43 -13.24
CA SER A 30 10.73 19.58 -14.38
C SER A 30 9.27 19.09 -14.29
N GLU A 31 8.69 18.72 -15.43
CA GLU A 31 7.39 18.04 -15.47
C GLU A 31 7.50 16.58 -15.01
N ARG A 32 8.70 16.02 -15.04
CA ARG A 32 8.96 14.65 -14.63
C ARG A 32 9.33 14.61 -13.14
N ARG A 33 8.53 13.89 -12.35
CA ARG A 33 8.78 13.70 -10.92
C ARG A 33 10.11 13.01 -10.61
N GLU A 34 10.56 12.14 -11.52
CA GLU A 34 11.80 11.37 -11.41
C GLU A 34 13.05 12.27 -11.44
N ASP A 35 12.94 13.48 -11.97
CA ASP A 35 14.03 14.45 -12.00
C ASP A 35 14.23 15.14 -10.63
N SER A 36 13.26 15.03 -9.72
CA SER A 36 13.41 15.59 -8.38
C SER A 36 14.36 14.75 -7.51
N ARG A 37 15.34 15.41 -6.90
CA ARG A 37 16.22 14.79 -5.88
C ARG A 37 15.47 14.37 -4.61
N LEU A 38 14.26 14.89 -4.41
CA LEU A 38 13.40 14.57 -3.25
C LEU A 38 12.39 13.48 -3.58
N PHE A 39 12.43 12.92 -4.78
CA PHE A 39 11.57 11.82 -5.20
C PHE A 39 12.39 10.54 -5.38
N ARG A 40 11.88 9.44 -4.84
CA ARG A 40 12.44 8.10 -5.05
C ARG A 40 11.32 7.15 -5.42
N SER A 41 11.43 6.49 -6.55
CA SER A 41 10.49 5.43 -6.93
C SER A 41 10.76 4.16 -6.12
N LEU A 42 9.72 3.60 -5.55
CA LEU A 42 9.73 2.28 -4.91
C LEU A 42 9.20 1.18 -5.84
N ASN A 43 9.02 1.46 -7.13
CA ASN A 43 8.66 0.44 -8.12
C ASN A 43 9.74 -0.64 -8.23
N GLY A 44 9.34 -1.85 -8.57
CA GLY A 44 10.24 -2.99 -8.78
C GLY A 44 9.89 -4.19 -7.90
N LYS A 45 10.88 -4.98 -7.54
CA LYS A 45 10.69 -6.20 -6.74
C LYS A 45 10.36 -5.88 -5.28
N TRP A 46 9.28 -6.46 -4.78
CA TRP A 46 8.84 -6.44 -3.41
C TRP A 46 8.68 -7.87 -2.91
N LYS A 47 8.56 -8.01 -1.62
CA LYS A 47 8.13 -9.25 -0.99
C LYS A 47 6.65 -9.16 -0.66
N ILE A 48 5.96 -10.30 -0.73
CA ILE A 48 4.53 -10.41 -0.41
C ILE A 48 4.28 -11.58 0.53
N ARG A 49 3.33 -11.41 1.44
CA ARG A 49 2.67 -12.48 2.19
C ARG A 49 1.17 -12.29 2.12
N ALA A 50 0.46 -13.39 1.84
CA ALA A 50 -0.99 -13.42 1.77
C ALA A 50 -1.61 -13.99 3.04
N TYR A 51 -2.75 -13.45 3.44
CA TYR A 51 -3.57 -13.93 4.55
C TYR A 51 -5.00 -14.10 4.08
N GLU A 52 -5.70 -15.13 4.56
CA GLU A 52 -7.11 -15.39 4.26
C GLU A 52 -8.04 -14.28 4.80
N SER A 53 -7.58 -13.63 5.86
CA SER A 53 -8.28 -12.52 6.50
C SER A 53 -7.29 -11.55 7.12
N VAL A 54 -7.68 -10.30 7.25
CA VAL A 54 -6.92 -9.31 8.04
C VAL A 54 -6.81 -9.74 9.51
N LEU A 55 -7.70 -10.62 9.99
CA LEU A 55 -7.63 -11.19 11.34
C LEU A 55 -6.41 -12.09 11.54
N ASP A 56 -5.96 -12.72 10.47
CA ASP A 56 -4.81 -13.62 10.50
C ASP A 56 -3.49 -12.85 10.43
N ALA A 57 -3.55 -11.54 10.15
CA ALA A 57 -2.40 -10.67 9.97
C ALA A 57 -1.99 -9.90 11.24
N GLU A 58 -2.35 -10.38 12.43
CA GLU A 58 -2.05 -9.68 13.70
C GLU A 58 -0.56 -9.41 13.93
N ASN A 59 0.29 -10.31 13.46
CA ASN A 59 1.74 -10.23 13.61
C ASN A 59 2.49 -9.90 12.30
N PHE A 60 1.82 -9.27 11.35
CA PHE A 60 2.33 -9.06 9.99
C PHE A 60 3.72 -8.43 9.93
N LEU A 61 4.10 -7.60 10.90
CA LEU A 61 5.43 -6.97 10.96
C LEU A 61 6.56 -7.96 11.28
N SER A 62 6.25 -9.05 11.97
CA SER A 62 7.21 -10.11 12.34
C SER A 62 7.11 -11.34 11.45
N ASP A 63 6.06 -11.45 10.64
CA ASP A 63 5.88 -12.56 9.73
C ASP A 63 6.82 -12.44 8.53
N GLU A 64 7.54 -13.51 8.22
CA GLU A 64 8.43 -13.55 7.06
C GLU A 64 7.64 -13.52 5.75
N PRO A 65 8.04 -12.69 4.77
CA PRO A 65 7.43 -12.70 3.45
C PRO A 65 7.62 -14.04 2.73
N GLU A 66 6.62 -14.46 1.96
CA GLU A 66 6.59 -15.78 1.32
C GLU A 66 7.21 -15.79 -0.08
N ALA A 67 7.00 -14.72 -0.86
CA ALA A 67 7.35 -14.71 -2.27
C ALA A 67 7.74 -13.32 -2.77
N ASP A 68 8.21 -13.26 -4.01
CA ASP A 68 8.50 -12.03 -4.74
C ASP A 68 7.30 -11.60 -5.58
N ILE A 69 7.06 -10.30 -5.64
CA ILE A 69 6.04 -9.69 -6.49
C ILE A 69 6.58 -8.40 -7.11
N ASP A 70 6.21 -8.12 -8.35
CA ASP A 70 6.50 -6.85 -8.99
C ASP A 70 5.50 -5.78 -8.55
N VAL A 71 5.96 -4.56 -8.31
CA VAL A 71 5.12 -3.39 -8.00
C VAL A 71 5.49 -2.26 -8.98
N PRO A 72 4.51 -1.70 -9.69
CA PRO A 72 3.06 -1.96 -9.66
C PRO A 72 2.67 -3.27 -10.38
N SER A 73 1.78 -4.02 -9.77
CA SER A 73 1.09 -5.16 -10.39
C SER A 73 -0.17 -5.49 -9.59
N CYS A 74 -0.87 -6.55 -9.93
CA CYS A 74 -1.97 -7.04 -9.14
C CYS A 74 -1.78 -8.49 -8.72
N VAL A 75 -2.25 -8.82 -7.53
CA VAL A 75 -2.05 -10.13 -6.88
C VAL A 75 -2.61 -11.30 -7.66
N GLN A 76 -3.64 -11.07 -8.48
CA GLN A 76 -4.27 -12.07 -9.32
C GLN A 76 -3.32 -12.68 -10.36
N TYR A 77 -2.37 -11.89 -10.89
CA TYR A 77 -1.35 -12.39 -11.82
C TYR A 77 -0.34 -13.33 -11.15
N TYR A 78 -0.25 -13.26 -9.83
CA TYR A 78 0.64 -14.12 -9.02
C TYR A 78 -0.10 -15.28 -8.36
N GLY A 79 -1.40 -15.45 -8.67
CA GLY A 79 -2.21 -16.57 -8.19
C GLY A 79 -2.70 -16.45 -6.74
N TYR A 80 -2.59 -15.27 -6.12
CA TYR A 80 -3.08 -15.04 -4.75
C TYR A 80 -4.58 -14.81 -4.68
N ASP A 81 -5.21 -14.48 -5.81
CA ASP A 81 -6.64 -14.25 -5.92
C ASP A 81 -7.07 -14.53 -7.37
N HIS A 82 -8.33 -14.37 -7.65
CA HIS A 82 -8.90 -14.53 -9.00
C HIS A 82 -9.51 -13.22 -9.50
N PHE A 83 -9.54 -13.05 -10.81
CA PHE A 83 -10.20 -11.90 -11.42
C PHE A 83 -11.70 -11.97 -11.19
N GLN A 84 -12.27 -10.85 -10.75
CA GLN A 84 -13.68 -10.72 -10.43
C GLN A 84 -14.36 -9.76 -11.41
N TYR A 85 -15.51 -10.15 -11.87
CA TYR A 85 -16.36 -9.33 -12.74
C TYR A 85 -17.54 -8.78 -11.93
N THR A 86 -17.37 -7.61 -11.38
CA THR A 86 -18.23 -7.08 -10.32
C THR A 86 -19.49 -6.38 -10.78
N ASN A 87 -19.65 -6.09 -12.08
CA ASN A 87 -20.86 -5.46 -12.60
C ASN A 87 -22.04 -6.42 -12.78
N ASP A 88 -21.80 -7.75 -12.68
CA ASP A 88 -22.85 -8.77 -12.75
C ASP A 88 -23.14 -9.38 -11.37
N ARG A 89 -22.10 -9.63 -10.59
CA ARG A 89 -22.21 -10.21 -9.24
C ARG A 89 -21.26 -9.56 -8.26
N TYR A 90 -21.77 -9.31 -7.07
CA TYR A 90 -20.89 -8.94 -5.96
C TYR A 90 -20.12 -10.17 -5.47
N PRO A 91 -18.79 -10.08 -5.26
CA PRO A 91 -17.99 -11.20 -4.77
C PRO A 91 -18.32 -11.55 -3.31
N PHE A 92 -18.92 -10.63 -2.58
CA PHE A 92 -19.30 -10.78 -1.18
C PHE A 92 -20.78 -10.44 -0.97
N MET A 93 -21.33 -10.94 0.14
CA MET A 93 -22.67 -10.54 0.57
C MET A 93 -22.70 -9.04 0.85
N TYR A 94 -23.71 -8.36 0.32
CA TYR A 94 -23.92 -6.93 0.52
C TYR A 94 -24.48 -6.68 1.92
N ASP A 95 -23.67 -6.15 2.83
CA ASP A 95 -24.03 -5.81 4.22
C ASP A 95 -23.25 -4.59 4.74
N PRO A 96 -23.38 -3.41 4.09
CA PRO A 96 -22.71 -2.21 4.56
C PRO A 96 -23.24 -1.77 5.94
N PRO A 97 -22.40 -1.23 6.82
CA PRO A 97 -20.99 -0.90 6.62
C PRO A 97 -20.02 -2.04 6.96
N ARG A 98 -20.51 -3.27 7.09
CA ARG A 98 -19.70 -4.40 7.53
C ARG A 98 -18.87 -4.97 6.39
N VAL A 99 -17.61 -5.26 6.69
CA VAL A 99 -16.68 -5.95 5.80
C VAL A 99 -16.76 -7.46 6.10
N PRO A 100 -16.72 -8.34 5.08
CA PRO A 100 -16.69 -9.79 5.29
C PRO A 100 -15.52 -10.20 6.19
N LEU A 101 -15.72 -11.20 7.05
CA LEU A 101 -14.65 -11.74 7.89
C LEU A 101 -13.55 -12.42 7.06
N ARG A 102 -13.95 -13.11 5.99
CA ARG A 102 -13.02 -13.62 4.99
C ARG A 102 -12.84 -12.58 3.91
N ASN A 103 -11.81 -11.79 4.06
CA ASN A 103 -11.40 -10.74 3.15
C ASN A 103 -9.88 -10.75 3.11
N HIS A 104 -9.33 -11.22 2.02
CA HIS A 104 -7.89 -11.40 1.87
C HIS A 104 -7.12 -10.13 2.21
N ALA A 105 -6.03 -10.30 2.93
CA ALA A 105 -5.09 -9.23 3.23
C ALA A 105 -3.71 -9.58 2.67
N TYR A 106 -3.02 -8.57 2.15
CA TYR A 106 -1.72 -8.75 1.52
C TYR A 106 -0.72 -7.80 2.16
N HIS A 107 0.30 -8.38 2.80
CA HIS A 107 1.42 -7.63 3.34
C HIS A 107 2.51 -7.51 2.28
N TYR A 108 2.73 -6.29 1.79
CA TYR A 108 3.83 -5.96 0.90
C TYR A 108 4.99 -5.39 1.70
N CYS A 109 6.18 -5.92 1.47
CA CYS A 109 7.39 -5.47 2.16
C CYS A 109 8.51 -5.18 1.16
N ARG A 110 9.19 -4.05 1.36
CA ARG A 110 10.40 -3.70 0.63
C ARG A 110 11.38 -2.98 1.54
N TYR A 111 12.60 -3.45 1.54
CA TYR A 111 13.71 -2.75 2.20
C TYR A 111 14.41 -1.84 1.20
N PHE A 112 14.74 -0.65 1.61
CA PHE A 112 15.51 0.31 0.82
C PHE A 112 16.38 1.18 1.72
N ASP A 113 17.51 1.65 1.18
CA ASP A 113 18.38 2.57 1.90
C ASP A 113 17.78 3.98 1.83
N ALA A 114 17.52 4.55 2.98
CA ALA A 114 17.12 5.94 3.07
C ALA A 114 18.37 6.81 3.13
N GLU A 115 18.68 7.51 2.04
CA GLU A 115 19.72 8.53 2.06
C GLU A 115 19.26 9.70 2.95
N ALA A 116 20.14 10.13 3.85
CA ALA A 116 19.88 11.32 4.65
C ALA A 116 19.92 12.55 3.74
N VAL A 117 18.76 13.07 3.38
CA VAL A 117 18.63 14.30 2.60
C VAL A 117 18.52 15.47 3.57
N GLY A 118 19.64 15.93 4.12
CA GLY A 118 19.72 17.13 4.96
C GLY A 118 18.72 17.13 6.12
N GLU A 119 18.13 18.29 6.44
CA GLU A 119 17.06 18.43 7.42
C GLU A 119 15.69 18.02 6.85
N VAL A 120 15.48 16.75 6.61
CA VAL A 120 14.18 16.22 6.19
C VAL A 120 13.22 16.24 7.38
N LYS A 121 12.18 17.09 7.30
CA LYS A 121 11.16 17.19 8.35
C LYS A 121 10.12 16.07 8.27
N LYS A 122 9.79 15.59 7.07
CA LYS A 122 8.82 14.52 6.83
C LYS A 122 9.16 13.73 5.58
N VAL A 123 8.93 12.43 5.62
CA VAL A 123 8.95 11.51 4.48
C VAL A 123 7.53 11.03 4.26
N TYR A 124 7.10 11.01 3.01
CA TYR A 124 5.79 10.48 2.58
C TYR A 124 6.01 9.27 1.67
N ALA A 125 5.34 8.16 1.94
CA ALA A 125 5.34 6.93 1.17
C ALA A 125 3.93 6.61 0.70
#